data_8f6aaedb965ff046dcc6ac8961d42a38
#
_entry.id   8f6aaedb965ff046dcc6ac8961d42a38
#
_cell.length_a   1.000
_cell.length_b   1.000
_cell.length_c   1.000
_cell.angle_alpha   90.00
_cell.angle_beta   90.00
_cell.angle_gamma   90.00
#
_symmetry.space_group_name_H-M   'P 1'
#
loop_
_entity.id
_entity.type
_entity.pdbx_description
1 polymer ?
#
loop_
_entity_poly.entity_id
_entity_poly.type
_entity_poly.pdbx_seq_one_letter_code
_entity_poly.pdbx_strand_id
1 'polypeptide(L)'
;MRFEDCSRLPDPSDNVAIAVRRLAAGTELVHSGVAFRIAHTVMEGHRFAFRAIEAGEPLLSWGLPFGDASHDIEPGHYICNERILMALAERDIDFTLPASSNFVDRFQPYDLNRAAIQPGKQVPLLPVTETFLGYLRDGNRGVGTRNFLIVLGLTSADAAMATAV
;
A
#
# COMPACT_ATOMS: atom_id res chain seq x y z
N MET A 1 11.22 20.98 -2.26
CA MET A 1 10.15 20.36 -3.10
C MET A 1 8.83 20.53 -2.38
N ARG A 2 7.74 20.82 -3.07
CA ARG A 2 6.42 20.88 -2.42
C ARG A 2 5.96 19.47 -2.06
N PHE A 3 5.39 19.32 -0.88
CA PHE A 3 4.88 18.04 -0.38
C PHE A 3 3.83 17.43 -1.33
N GLU A 4 2.90 18.24 -1.82
CA GLU A 4 1.78 17.79 -2.66
C GLU A 4 2.22 17.28 -4.04
N ASP A 5 3.42 17.65 -4.51
CA ASP A 5 3.96 17.22 -5.80
C ASP A 5 4.61 15.82 -5.74
N CYS A 6 4.88 15.31 -4.54
CA CYS A 6 5.68 14.09 -4.35
C CYS A 6 5.14 13.12 -3.31
N SER A 7 4.07 13.48 -2.63
CA SER A 7 3.46 12.67 -1.58
C SER A 7 1.96 12.86 -1.51
N ARG A 8 1.30 11.92 -0.83
CA ARG A 8 -0.14 11.94 -0.59
C ARG A 8 -0.40 11.71 0.89
N LEU A 9 -1.29 12.51 1.45
CA LEU A 9 -1.88 12.31 2.78
C LEU A 9 -3.35 11.91 2.56
N PRO A 10 -3.68 10.62 2.62
CA PRO A 10 -5.02 10.11 2.28
C PRO A 10 -6.13 10.65 3.17
N ASP A 11 -5.84 10.85 4.46
CA ASP A 11 -6.78 11.41 5.44
C ASP A 11 -6.09 12.55 6.22
N PRO A 12 -6.81 13.63 6.57
CA PRO A 12 -6.23 14.73 7.36
C PRO A 12 -5.71 14.32 8.74
N SER A 13 -6.21 13.23 9.31
CA SER A 13 -5.76 12.69 10.60
C SER A 13 -4.47 11.87 10.50
N ASP A 14 -4.05 11.46 9.30
CA ASP A 14 -2.86 10.66 9.11
C ASP A 14 -1.61 11.35 9.65
N ASN A 15 -0.73 10.58 10.28
CA ASN A 15 0.60 11.03 10.72
C ASN A 15 1.72 10.51 9.83
N VAL A 16 1.39 9.64 8.86
CA VAL A 16 2.31 9.17 7.84
C VAL A 16 1.79 9.48 6.44
N ALA A 17 2.70 9.87 5.56
CA ALA A 17 2.41 10.16 4.16
C ALA A 17 2.92 9.04 3.26
N ILE A 18 2.30 8.92 2.08
CA ILE A 18 2.69 7.96 1.03
C ILE A 18 3.49 8.72 -0.04
N ALA A 19 4.69 8.27 -0.35
CA ALA A 19 5.48 8.80 -1.46
C ALA A 19 4.85 8.38 -2.80
N VAL A 20 4.57 9.33 -3.71
CA VAL A 20 4.05 9.06 -5.06
C VAL A 20 5.15 8.99 -6.11
N ARG A 21 6.40 9.13 -5.67
CA ARG A 21 7.64 8.94 -6.42
C ARG A 21 8.75 8.62 -5.44
N ARG A 22 9.88 8.15 -5.94
CA ARG A 22 11.09 8.00 -5.12
C ARG A 22 11.54 9.37 -4.58
N LEU A 23 11.76 9.44 -3.25
CA LEU A 23 12.30 10.59 -2.53
C LEU A 23 13.69 10.22 -2.02
N ALA A 24 14.72 10.86 -2.54
CA ALA A 24 16.09 10.63 -2.08
C ALA A 24 16.31 11.16 -0.66
N ALA A 25 17.16 10.49 0.10
CA ALA A 25 17.63 11.00 1.39
C ALA A 25 18.18 12.43 1.24
N GLY A 26 17.90 13.29 2.21
CA GLY A 26 18.27 14.70 2.17
C GLY A 26 17.33 15.62 1.39
N THR A 27 16.33 15.07 0.67
CA THR A 27 15.32 15.89 0.00
C THR A 27 14.55 16.72 1.02
N GLU A 28 14.51 18.03 0.81
CA GLU A 28 13.72 18.95 1.63
C GLU A 28 12.30 19.06 1.06
N LEU A 29 11.32 18.78 1.91
CA LEU A 29 9.89 18.92 1.62
C LEU A 29 9.33 20.10 2.38
N VAL A 30 8.42 20.85 1.74
CA VAL A 30 7.73 21.97 2.35
C VAL A 30 6.23 21.74 2.26
N HIS A 31 5.56 21.75 3.42
CA HIS A 31 4.11 21.69 3.53
C HIS A 31 3.59 22.78 4.45
N SER A 32 2.64 23.59 3.98
CA SER A 32 2.02 24.68 4.77
C SER A 32 3.04 25.61 5.45
N GLY A 33 4.18 25.86 4.78
CA GLY A 33 5.25 26.72 5.27
C GLY A 33 6.22 26.07 6.26
N VAL A 34 6.01 24.81 6.61
CA VAL A 34 6.93 24.02 7.45
C VAL A 34 7.81 23.15 6.55
N ALA A 35 9.13 23.23 6.75
CA ALA A 35 10.10 22.42 6.02
C ALA A 35 10.60 21.28 6.91
N PHE A 36 10.73 20.10 6.31
CA PHE A 36 11.39 18.95 6.91
C PHE A 36 12.17 18.17 5.85
N ARG A 37 13.08 17.30 6.28
CA ARG A 37 14.00 16.61 5.37
C ARG A 37 13.81 15.10 5.44
N ILE A 38 13.77 14.45 4.28
CA ILE A 38 13.73 12.99 4.18
C ILE A 38 15.03 12.40 4.71
N ALA A 39 14.94 11.60 5.78
CA ALA A 39 16.08 11.03 6.47
C ALA A 39 16.74 9.87 5.69
N HIS A 40 15.92 9.01 5.10
CA HIS A 40 16.33 7.87 4.28
C HIS A 40 15.58 7.88 2.96
N THR A 41 16.16 7.37 1.89
CA THR A 41 15.46 7.26 0.60
C THR A 41 14.16 6.47 0.76
N VAL A 42 13.04 7.09 0.38
CA VAL A 42 11.70 6.49 0.40
C VAL A 42 11.32 6.13 -1.03
N MET A 43 10.97 4.87 -1.26
CA MET A 43 10.51 4.42 -2.57
C MET A 43 9.07 4.83 -2.82
N GLU A 44 8.68 4.88 -4.08
CA GLU A 44 7.29 5.09 -4.48
C GLU A 44 6.38 4.04 -3.83
N GLY A 45 5.23 4.48 -3.32
CA GLY A 45 4.27 3.65 -2.59
C GLY A 45 4.63 3.39 -1.12
N HIS A 46 5.86 3.71 -0.70
CA HIS A 46 6.28 3.56 0.69
C HIS A 46 5.92 4.79 1.53
N ARG A 47 6.01 4.66 2.84
CA ARG A 47 5.56 5.66 3.80
C ARG A 47 6.71 6.34 4.53
N PHE A 48 6.50 7.60 4.92
CA PHE A 48 7.38 8.36 5.78
C PHE A 48 6.56 9.17 6.79
N ALA A 49 7.14 9.50 7.94
CA ALA A 49 6.47 10.31 8.95
C ALA A 49 6.21 11.72 8.40
N PHE A 50 4.97 12.14 8.43
CA PHE A 50 4.56 13.49 8.01
C PHE A 50 4.74 14.51 9.14
N ARG A 51 4.55 14.08 10.37
CA ARG A 51 4.76 14.83 11.61
C ARG A 51 5.52 13.98 12.62
N ALA A 52 5.96 14.57 13.72
CA ALA A 52 6.51 13.80 14.83
C ALA A 52 5.46 12.80 15.37
N ILE A 53 5.92 11.60 15.72
CA ILE A 53 5.11 10.51 16.26
C ILE A 53 5.84 10.04 17.52
N GLU A 54 5.17 10.07 18.67
CA GLU A 54 5.76 9.65 19.94
C GLU A 54 5.79 8.11 20.07
N ALA A 55 6.69 7.61 20.89
CA ALA A 55 6.75 6.17 21.22
C ALA A 55 5.41 5.68 21.76
N GLY A 56 4.89 4.59 21.18
CA GLY A 56 3.59 4.02 21.52
C GLY A 56 2.40 4.69 20.83
N GLU A 57 2.60 5.80 20.11
CA GLU A 57 1.55 6.43 19.31
C GLU A 57 1.20 5.55 18.11
N PRO A 58 -0.10 5.43 17.75
CA PRO A 58 -0.51 4.69 16.56
C PRO A 58 -0.07 5.40 15.27
N LEU A 59 0.46 4.64 14.32
CA LEU A 59 0.70 5.10 12.96
C LEU A 59 -0.60 5.02 12.16
N LEU A 60 -1.03 6.16 11.61
CA LEU A 60 -2.29 6.30 10.88
C LEU A 60 -2.04 6.45 9.38
N SER A 61 -2.77 5.67 8.59
CA SER A 61 -2.85 5.80 7.13
C SER A 61 -4.28 5.50 6.68
N TRP A 62 -4.88 6.37 5.89
CA TRP A 62 -6.30 6.32 5.52
C TRP A 62 -7.24 6.46 6.73
N GLY A 63 -6.84 7.22 7.73
CA GLY A 63 -7.58 7.37 8.99
C GLY A 63 -7.58 6.12 9.88
N LEU A 64 -6.83 5.07 9.55
CA LEU A 64 -6.81 3.79 10.25
C LEU A 64 -5.43 3.49 10.84
N PRO A 65 -5.36 2.98 12.08
CA PRO A 65 -4.11 2.56 12.69
C PRO A 65 -3.63 1.23 12.08
N PHE A 66 -2.34 1.18 11.68
CA PHE A 66 -1.74 -0.03 11.12
C PHE A 66 -0.54 -0.54 11.93
N GLY A 67 -0.05 0.25 12.88
CA GLY A 67 1.06 -0.11 13.74
C GLY A 67 1.19 0.87 14.90
N ASP A 68 2.06 0.55 15.84
CA ASP A 68 2.40 1.40 16.97
C ASP A 68 3.90 1.73 16.93
N ALA A 69 4.26 3.02 17.11
CA ALA A 69 5.64 3.46 17.10
C ALA A 69 6.45 2.80 18.22
N SER A 70 7.59 2.21 17.90
CA SER A 70 8.47 1.56 18.89
C SER A 70 9.37 2.55 19.63
N HIS A 71 9.56 3.74 19.07
CA HIS A 71 10.30 4.88 19.61
C HIS A 71 9.82 6.15 18.91
N ASP A 72 10.26 7.32 19.34
CA ASP A 72 9.92 8.59 18.72
C ASP A 72 10.39 8.62 17.26
N ILE A 73 9.52 9.07 16.37
CA ILE A 73 9.78 9.15 14.93
C ILE A 73 9.66 10.61 14.50
N GLU A 74 10.74 11.15 13.96
CA GLU A 74 10.77 12.52 13.47
C GLU A 74 10.15 12.66 12.08
N PRO A 75 9.64 13.83 11.69
CA PRO A 75 9.15 14.09 10.34
C PRO A 75 10.21 13.76 9.28
N GLY A 76 9.80 13.12 8.19
CA GLY A 76 10.69 12.71 7.12
C GLY A 76 11.38 11.36 7.34
N HIS A 77 11.22 10.73 8.50
CA HIS A 77 11.75 9.39 8.73
C HIS A 77 10.94 8.35 7.95
N TYR A 78 11.66 7.40 7.34
CA TYR A 78 11.08 6.26 6.65
C TYR A 78 10.33 5.37 7.63
N ILE A 79 9.10 5.01 7.32
CA ILE A 79 8.28 4.12 8.16
C ILE A 79 8.53 2.68 7.76
N CYS A 80 9.14 1.90 8.65
CA CYS A 80 9.49 0.51 8.39
C CYS A 80 9.38 -0.36 9.64
N ASN A 81 8.90 -1.57 9.45
CA ASN A 81 8.99 -2.67 10.40
C ASN A 81 10.09 -3.66 9.96
N GLU A 82 10.36 -4.66 10.77
CA GLU A 82 11.39 -5.67 10.47
C GLU A 82 11.10 -6.39 9.13
N ARG A 83 9.85 -6.70 8.84
CA ARG A 83 9.46 -7.40 7.61
C ARG A 83 9.74 -6.57 6.35
N ILE A 84 9.51 -5.25 6.41
CA ILE A 84 9.83 -4.33 5.33
C ILE A 84 11.35 -4.28 5.14
N LEU A 85 12.13 -4.13 6.23
CA LEU A 85 13.58 -4.09 6.15
C LEU A 85 14.17 -5.39 5.59
N MET A 86 13.70 -6.55 6.04
CA MET A 86 14.12 -7.84 5.51
C MET A 86 13.80 -7.98 4.01
N ALA A 87 12.58 -7.65 3.61
CA ALA A 87 12.15 -7.75 2.22
C ALA A 87 12.92 -6.79 1.29
N LEU A 88 13.39 -5.66 1.80
CA LEU A 88 14.20 -4.70 1.04
C LEU A 88 15.67 -5.07 1.03
N ALA A 89 16.20 -5.68 2.08
CA ALA A 89 17.60 -6.13 2.15
C ALA A 89 17.90 -7.24 1.12
N GLU A 90 16.89 -8.00 0.70
CA GLU A 90 17.00 -9.02 -0.33
C GLU A 90 16.99 -8.47 -1.77
N ARG A 91 16.76 -7.16 -1.94
CA ARG A 91 16.67 -6.50 -3.24
C ARG A 91 17.97 -5.77 -3.58
N ASP A 92 18.26 -5.71 -4.87
CA ASP A 92 19.33 -4.84 -5.39
C ASP A 92 18.86 -3.38 -5.35
N ILE A 93 19.15 -2.70 -4.23
CA ILE A 93 18.82 -1.30 -4.00
C ILE A 93 20.09 -0.46 -3.91
N ASP A 94 20.02 0.75 -4.47
CA ASP A 94 21.14 1.68 -4.61
C ASP A 94 21.20 2.74 -3.49
N PHE A 95 20.63 2.46 -2.33
CA PHE A 95 20.56 3.39 -1.18
C PHE A 95 20.61 2.64 0.15
N THR A 96 20.95 3.38 1.22
CA THR A 96 21.02 2.82 2.58
C THR A 96 19.64 2.78 3.23
N LEU A 97 19.27 1.63 3.76
CA LEU A 97 18.05 1.44 4.57
C LEU A 97 18.25 1.97 6.00
N PRO A 98 17.14 2.28 6.73
CA PRO A 98 17.21 2.48 8.17
C PRO A 98 17.87 1.28 8.88
N ALA A 99 18.62 1.55 9.93
CA ALA A 99 19.35 0.50 10.67
C ALA A 99 18.41 -0.40 11.48
N SER A 100 17.24 0.09 11.87
CA SER A 100 16.24 -0.64 12.66
C SER A 100 14.82 -0.24 12.25
N SER A 101 13.88 -1.12 12.58
CA SER A 101 12.45 -0.83 12.48
C SER A 101 12.04 0.26 13.48
N ASN A 102 11.03 1.04 13.14
CA ASN A 102 10.50 2.11 13.98
C ASN A 102 9.04 1.93 14.36
N PHE A 103 8.42 0.83 13.96
CA PHE A 103 7.09 0.48 14.42
C PHE A 103 6.89 -1.05 14.46
N VAL A 104 5.91 -1.49 15.23
CA VAL A 104 5.38 -2.85 15.25
C VAL A 104 3.99 -2.87 14.66
N ASP A 105 3.69 -3.91 13.89
CA ASP A 105 2.37 -4.08 13.26
C ASP A 105 1.28 -4.22 14.32
N ARG A 106 0.16 -3.53 14.12
CA ARG A 106 -1.05 -3.71 14.91
C ARG A 106 -1.99 -4.65 14.17
N PHE A 107 -1.95 -5.94 14.54
CA PHE A 107 -2.87 -6.93 14.00
C PHE A 107 -4.04 -7.13 14.99
N GLN A 108 -5.24 -6.83 14.52
CA GLN A 108 -6.44 -7.32 15.17
C GLN A 108 -6.96 -8.50 14.34
N PRO A 109 -7.00 -9.74 14.87
CA PRO A 109 -7.64 -10.84 14.20
C PRO A 109 -9.09 -10.47 13.90
N TYR A 110 -9.48 -10.60 12.63
CA TYR A 110 -10.86 -10.39 12.26
C TYR A 110 -11.68 -11.63 12.62
N ASP A 111 -12.61 -11.48 13.56
CA ASP A 111 -13.56 -12.52 13.90
C ASP A 111 -14.82 -12.36 13.04
N LEU A 112 -15.00 -13.29 12.11
CA LEU A 112 -16.11 -13.27 11.18
C LEU A 112 -17.42 -13.64 11.88
N ASN A 113 -18.27 -12.66 12.16
CA ASN A 113 -19.61 -12.91 12.64
C ASN A 113 -20.50 -13.44 11.50
N ARG A 114 -20.55 -14.76 11.36
CA ARG A 114 -21.33 -15.43 10.32
C ARG A 114 -22.83 -15.15 10.43
N ALA A 115 -23.35 -14.88 11.64
CA ALA A 115 -24.77 -14.55 11.85
C ALA A 115 -25.13 -13.15 11.32
N ALA A 116 -24.14 -12.25 11.18
CA ALA A 116 -24.34 -10.91 10.62
C ALA A 116 -24.24 -10.85 9.10
N ILE A 117 -23.87 -11.96 8.44
CA ILE A 117 -23.75 -12.01 6.99
C ILE A 117 -25.16 -11.95 6.38
N GLN A 118 -25.42 -10.87 5.65
CA GLN A 118 -26.63 -10.73 4.85
C GLN A 118 -26.30 -11.15 3.42
N PRO A 119 -26.94 -12.23 2.88
CA PRO A 119 -26.79 -12.57 1.48
C PRO A 119 -27.20 -11.41 0.59
N GLY A 120 -26.41 -11.11 -0.43
CA GLY A 120 -26.78 -10.12 -1.44
C GLY A 120 -28.08 -10.50 -2.12
N LYS A 121 -28.92 -9.52 -2.44
CA LYS A 121 -30.10 -9.74 -3.28
C LYS A 121 -29.65 -9.94 -4.72
N GLN A 122 -30.29 -10.89 -5.42
CA GLN A 122 -30.09 -11.04 -6.86
C GLN A 122 -30.45 -9.73 -7.56
N VAL A 123 -29.53 -9.25 -8.41
CA VAL A 123 -29.80 -8.09 -9.26
C VAL A 123 -30.95 -8.43 -10.20
N PRO A 124 -31.97 -7.58 -10.35
CA PRO A 124 -33.08 -7.81 -11.30
C PRO A 124 -32.51 -7.99 -12.72
N LEU A 125 -33.04 -8.97 -13.44
CA LEU A 125 -32.74 -9.13 -14.84
C LEU A 125 -33.28 -7.94 -15.63
N LEU A 126 -32.47 -7.43 -16.57
CA LEU A 126 -32.96 -6.40 -17.49
C LEU A 126 -34.03 -6.99 -18.39
N PRO A 127 -35.11 -6.25 -18.67
CA PRO A 127 -36.21 -6.71 -19.53
C PRO A 127 -35.79 -6.77 -21.01
N VAL A 128 -34.66 -6.17 -21.37
CA VAL A 128 -34.13 -6.12 -22.73
C VAL A 128 -32.86 -6.99 -22.80
N THR A 129 -32.82 -7.90 -23.77
CA THR A 129 -31.65 -8.71 -24.05
C THR A 129 -30.81 -8.05 -25.13
N GLU A 130 -29.63 -7.60 -24.80
CA GLU A 130 -28.62 -7.17 -25.76
C GLU A 130 -27.66 -8.32 -26.06
N THR A 131 -27.16 -8.37 -27.28
CA THR A 131 -26.20 -9.38 -27.72
C THR A 131 -24.84 -8.75 -28.01
N PHE A 132 -23.79 -9.54 -27.84
CA PHE A 132 -22.42 -9.16 -28.18
C PHE A 132 -21.67 -10.33 -28.82
N LEU A 133 -20.63 -10.02 -29.58
CA LEU A 133 -19.71 -11.04 -30.06
C LEU A 133 -18.76 -11.45 -28.94
N GLY A 134 -18.71 -12.75 -28.63
CA GLY A 134 -17.91 -13.25 -27.53
C GLY A 134 -17.25 -14.59 -27.83
N TYR A 135 -16.36 -15.02 -26.95
CA TYR A 135 -15.67 -16.31 -27.02
C TYR A 135 -16.46 -17.35 -26.22
N LEU A 136 -16.96 -18.38 -26.90
CA LEU A 136 -17.58 -19.52 -26.22
C LEU A 136 -16.49 -20.30 -25.45
N ARG A 137 -16.77 -20.59 -24.20
CA ARG A 137 -15.88 -21.34 -23.33
C ARG A 137 -16.40 -22.74 -23.10
N ASP A 138 -15.48 -23.71 -22.95
CA ASP A 138 -15.81 -25.10 -22.70
C ASP A 138 -16.54 -25.29 -21.37
N GLY A 139 -17.50 -26.23 -21.35
CA GLY A 139 -18.31 -26.57 -20.18
C GLY A 139 -19.26 -25.44 -19.77
N ASN A 140 -19.50 -25.28 -18.46
CA ASN A 140 -20.49 -24.36 -17.90
C ASN A 140 -19.93 -22.92 -17.68
N ARG A 141 -18.81 -22.56 -18.29
CA ARG A 141 -18.16 -21.26 -18.09
C ARG A 141 -18.77 -20.11 -18.89
N GLY A 142 -19.75 -20.40 -19.75
CA GLY A 142 -20.46 -19.39 -20.52
C GLY A 142 -19.63 -18.73 -21.60
N VAL A 143 -19.93 -17.48 -21.90
CA VAL A 143 -19.30 -16.68 -22.96
C VAL A 143 -18.55 -15.50 -22.36
N GLY A 144 -17.31 -15.27 -22.81
CA GLY A 144 -16.49 -14.15 -22.39
C GLY A 144 -16.30 -13.11 -23.48
N THR A 145 -16.17 -11.85 -23.10
CA THR A 145 -15.88 -10.74 -24.02
C THR A 145 -14.42 -10.70 -24.48
N ARG A 146 -13.53 -11.38 -23.75
CA ARG A 146 -12.09 -11.49 -24.04
C ARG A 146 -11.57 -12.85 -23.67
N ASN A 147 -10.53 -13.29 -24.33
CA ASN A 147 -9.85 -14.54 -24.03
C ASN A 147 -8.45 -14.21 -23.47
N PHE A 148 -8.35 -14.20 -22.11
CA PHE A 148 -7.09 -13.95 -21.44
C PHE A 148 -6.52 -15.24 -20.86
N LEU A 149 -5.21 -15.40 -21.00
CA LEU A 149 -4.42 -16.25 -20.14
C LEU A 149 -3.93 -15.37 -18.97
N ILE A 150 -4.33 -15.71 -17.74
CA ILE A 150 -3.90 -15.00 -16.55
C ILE A 150 -2.88 -15.88 -15.83
N VAL A 151 -1.65 -15.37 -15.68
CA VAL A 151 -0.60 -15.99 -14.89
C VAL A 151 -0.45 -15.18 -13.60
N LEU A 152 -0.70 -15.82 -12.47
CA LEU A 152 -0.62 -15.21 -11.15
C LEU A 152 0.64 -15.71 -10.44
N GLY A 153 1.57 -14.79 -10.15
CA GLY A 153 2.68 -15.06 -9.24
C GLY A 153 2.19 -15.01 -7.79
N LEU A 154 2.44 -16.08 -7.02
CA LEU A 154 2.08 -16.15 -5.61
C LEU A 154 3.16 -15.57 -4.70
N THR A 155 4.37 -15.47 -5.20
CA THR A 155 5.53 -14.92 -4.49
C THR A 155 6.24 -13.87 -5.35
N SER A 156 7.12 -13.08 -4.75
CA SER A 156 7.94 -12.11 -5.49
C SER A 156 8.87 -12.79 -6.52
N ALA A 157 9.29 -14.03 -6.27
CA ALA A 157 10.08 -14.81 -7.23
C ALA A 157 9.28 -15.22 -8.47
N ASP A 158 7.99 -15.50 -8.30
CA ASP A 158 7.10 -15.91 -9.40
C ASP A 158 6.61 -14.71 -10.23
N ALA A 159 6.65 -13.50 -9.67
CA ALA A 159 6.20 -12.28 -10.36
C ALA A 159 7.03 -11.99 -11.62
N ALA A 160 8.32 -12.30 -11.62
CA ALA A 160 9.20 -12.15 -12.78
C ALA A 160 8.81 -13.12 -13.91
N MET A 161 8.37 -14.33 -13.59
CA MET A 161 7.86 -15.29 -14.59
C MET A 161 6.50 -14.85 -15.14
N ALA A 162 5.63 -14.28 -14.30
CA ALA A 162 4.32 -13.80 -14.73
C ALA A 162 4.38 -12.62 -15.70
N THR A 163 5.44 -11.82 -15.65
CA THR A 163 5.68 -10.69 -16.58
C THR A 163 6.36 -11.08 -17.89
N ALA A 164 6.90 -12.29 -17.99
CA ALA A 164 7.59 -12.78 -19.18
C ALA A 164 6.65 -13.52 -20.18
N VAL A 165 5.36 -13.68 -19.86
CA VAL A 165 4.31 -14.30 -20.66
C VAL A 165 3.38 -13.24 -21.23
#